data_12d2e32f34ea6ece4e256e6c21312bd1
#
_entry.id   12d2e32f34ea6ece4e256e6c21312bd1
#
_cell.length_a   1.000
_cell.length_b   1.000
_cell.length_c   1.000
_cell.angle_alpha   90.00
_cell.angle_beta   90.00
_cell.angle_gamma   90.00
#
_symmetry.space_group_name_H-M   'P 1'
#
loop_
_entity.id
_entity.type
_entity.pdbx_description
1 polymer ?
#
loop_
_entity_poly.entity_id
_entity_poly.type
_entity_poly.pdbx_seq_one_letter_code
_entity_poly.pdbx_strand_id
1 'polypeptide(L)'
;MRVLFVGNSHTYFNDMPALFACMCAELTGERPEIAMLAYSGRSLAWHREEYFALRFALLHGRYDFCVIQQQAHPFPGEESTEAGLRAILPLCEKSGARPVLFMTWAEKVKPENAAVMRRCYRRLAAEYGTLLAPVGELFERFRGTEVELYWKDGEHASPYGSYLTAATLAGLLCGPAGLDKLSDGGFDFRAVYDKGSGEPPRAEEDSAAEAIALDPEKTGRIKAAVAAALAD
;
A
#
# COMPACT_ATOMS: atom_id res chain seq x y z
N MET A 1 -0.27 15.12 -9.71
CA MET A 1 0.39 14.47 -8.55
C MET A 1 1.32 13.36 -9.04
N ARG A 2 2.53 13.26 -8.46
CA ARG A 2 3.51 12.19 -8.73
C ARG A 2 3.83 11.44 -7.45
N VAL A 3 3.76 10.10 -7.47
CA VAL A 3 3.93 9.27 -6.28
C VAL A 3 4.98 8.19 -6.52
N LEU A 4 5.96 8.10 -5.63
CA LEU A 4 6.91 6.98 -5.58
C LEU A 4 6.49 5.99 -4.50
N PHE A 5 6.34 4.73 -4.87
CA PHE A 5 6.17 3.63 -3.92
C PHE A 5 7.52 2.94 -3.66
N VAL A 6 7.88 2.78 -2.39
CA VAL A 6 9.06 2.03 -1.94
C VAL A 6 8.60 0.89 -1.04
N GLY A 7 8.90 -0.35 -1.41
CA GLY A 7 8.41 -1.50 -0.65
C GLY A 7 8.70 -2.86 -1.26
N ASN A 8 7.74 -3.75 -1.16
CA ASN A 8 7.83 -5.11 -1.68
C ASN A 8 6.48 -5.59 -2.26
N SER A 9 6.23 -6.91 -2.28
CA SER A 9 4.99 -7.48 -2.82
C SER A 9 3.71 -6.97 -2.15
N HIS A 10 3.73 -6.56 -0.89
CA HIS A 10 2.59 -5.94 -0.22
C HIS A 10 2.19 -4.59 -0.85
N THR A 11 3.10 -3.95 -1.57
CA THR A 11 2.81 -2.74 -2.35
C THR A 11 2.18 -3.06 -3.70
N TYR A 12 2.74 -4.01 -4.45
CA TYR A 12 2.33 -4.21 -5.85
C TYR A 12 1.33 -5.34 -6.09
N PHE A 13 1.01 -6.16 -5.08
CA PHE A 13 0.09 -7.27 -5.26
C PHE A 13 -1.28 -6.78 -5.76
N ASN A 14 -1.88 -7.50 -6.73
CA ASN A 14 -3.10 -7.11 -7.45
C ASN A 14 -2.99 -5.74 -8.15
N ASP A 15 -1.79 -5.31 -8.54
CA ASP A 15 -1.55 -3.99 -9.13
C ASP A 15 -2.13 -2.83 -8.31
N MET A 16 -1.96 -2.90 -6.96
CA MET A 16 -2.51 -1.91 -6.04
C MET A 16 -2.12 -0.46 -6.40
N PRO A 17 -0.88 -0.14 -6.87
CA PRO A 17 -0.55 1.22 -7.27
C PRO A 17 -1.35 1.73 -8.46
N ALA A 18 -1.68 0.87 -9.44
CA ALA A 18 -2.54 1.26 -10.57
C ALA A 18 -3.99 1.47 -10.11
N LEU A 19 -4.49 0.62 -9.20
CA LEU A 19 -5.79 0.78 -8.56
C LEU A 19 -5.88 2.10 -7.78
N PHE A 20 -4.85 2.42 -7.00
CA PHE A 20 -4.71 3.72 -6.33
C PHE A 20 -4.80 4.89 -7.32
N ALA A 21 -4.11 4.80 -8.46
CA ALA A 21 -4.13 5.85 -9.47
C ALA A 21 -5.52 6.01 -10.12
N CYS A 22 -6.25 4.91 -10.33
CA CYS A 22 -7.65 4.96 -10.78
C CYS A 22 -8.54 5.69 -9.76
N MET A 23 -8.44 5.32 -8.48
CA MET A 23 -9.23 5.93 -7.41
C MET A 23 -8.91 7.42 -7.24
N CYS A 24 -7.63 7.82 -7.33
CA CYS A 24 -7.27 9.23 -7.34
C CYS A 24 -7.93 9.98 -8.51
N ALA A 25 -7.95 9.39 -9.71
CA ALA A 25 -8.62 9.99 -10.86
C ALA A 25 -10.14 10.13 -10.64
N GLU A 26 -10.79 9.16 -10.00
CA GLU A 26 -12.20 9.25 -9.64
C GLU A 26 -12.45 10.35 -8.58
N LEU A 27 -11.56 10.54 -7.62
CA LEU A 27 -11.72 11.55 -6.57
C LEU A 27 -11.39 12.97 -7.04
N THR A 28 -10.43 13.14 -7.95
CA THR A 28 -9.88 14.47 -8.30
C THR A 28 -10.08 14.88 -9.76
N GLY A 29 -10.46 13.94 -10.64
CA GLY A 29 -10.47 14.13 -12.08
C GLY A 29 -9.09 13.97 -12.75
N GLU A 30 -8.01 13.78 -11.97
CA GLU A 30 -6.64 13.68 -12.49
C GLU A 30 -5.97 12.39 -12.03
N ARG A 31 -5.44 11.62 -12.99
CA ARG A 31 -4.68 10.41 -12.71
C ARG A 31 -3.24 10.77 -12.31
N PRO A 32 -2.75 10.33 -11.14
CA PRO A 32 -1.36 10.56 -10.75
C PRO A 32 -0.38 9.78 -11.63
N GLU A 33 0.81 10.31 -11.80
CA GLU A 33 1.95 9.57 -12.28
C GLU A 33 2.54 8.74 -11.13
N ILE A 34 2.72 7.45 -11.34
CA ILE A 34 3.29 6.54 -10.34
C ILE A 34 4.60 5.93 -10.82
N ALA A 35 5.53 5.80 -9.87
CA ALA A 35 6.75 5.03 -10.02
C ALA A 35 6.90 4.11 -8.80
N MET A 36 7.64 3.03 -8.97
CA MET A 36 7.78 2.03 -7.93
C MET A 36 9.19 1.48 -7.84
N LEU A 37 9.72 1.43 -6.62
CA LEU A 37 10.89 0.67 -6.21
C LEU A 37 10.42 -0.38 -5.20
N ALA A 38 9.84 -1.47 -5.69
CA ALA A 38 9.33 -2.54 -4.85
C ALA A 38 9.81 -3.90 -5.38
N TYR A 39 10.37 -4.71 -4.47
CA TYR A 39 11.01 -5.97 -4.80
C TYR A 39 10.53 -7.07 -3.85
N SER A 40 10.16 -8.23 -4.39
CA SER A 40 9.55 -9.33 -3.63
C SER A 40 10.35 -9.67 -2.38
N GLY A 41 9.68 -9.67 -1.22
CA GLY A 41 10.26 -10.05 0.07
C GLY A 41 11.32 -9.10 0.63
N ARG A 42 11.57 -7.93 0.00
CA ARG A 42 12.61 -7.01 0.47
C ARG A 42 12.13 -6.08 1.57
N SER A 43 13.01 -5.84 2.53
CA SER A 43 12.80 -4.91 3.65
C SER A 43 13.32 -3.50 3.32
N LEU A 44 13.00 -2.53 4.17
CA LEU A 44 13.62 -1.20 4.08
C LEU A 44 15.14 -1.23 4.31
N ALA A 45 15.65 -2.21 5.06
CA ALA A 45 17.10 -2.42 5.21
C ALA A 45 17.75 -2.74 3.86
N TRP A 46 17.10 -3.59 3.06
CA TRP A 46 17.59 -3.88 1.70
C TRP A 46 17.56 -2.64 0.81
N HIS A 47 16.49 -1.84 0.82
CA HIS A 47 16.41 -0.58 0.08
C HIS A 47 17.50 0.42 0.51
N ARG A 48 17.88 0.41 1.78
CA ARG A 48 18.99 1.22 2.29
C ARG A 48 20.33 0.76 1.72
N GLU A 49 20.52 -0.54 1.52
CA GLU A 49 21.74 -1.10 0.90
C GLU A 49 21.79 -0.79 -0.59
N GLU A 50 20.65 -0.86 -1.30
CA GLU A 50 20.49 -0.44 -2.69
C GLU A 50 20.30 1.08 -2.81
N TYR A 51 21.06 1.83 -2.04
CA TYR A 51 20.89 3.25 -1.80
C TYR A 51 20.88 4.11 -3.07
N PHE A 52 21.68 3.76 -4.09
CA PHE A 52 21.78 4.58 -5.29
C PHE A 52 20.46 4.60 -6.10
N ALA A 53 19.76 3.47 -6.25
CA ALA A 53 18.48 3.42 -6.94
C ALA A 53 17.44 4.32 -6.23
N LEU A 54 17.35 4.20 -4.89
CA LEU A 54 16.48 5.00 -4.05
C LEU A 54 16.83 6.50 -4.14
N ARG A 55 18.13 6.83 -4.01
CA ARG A 55 18.64 8.18 -4.08
C ARG A 55 18.33 8.85 -5.43
N PHE A 56 18.62 8.17 -6.54
CA PHE A 56 18.35 8.72 -7.87
C PHE A 56 16.87 8.91 -8.12
N ALA A 57 16.02 7.95 -7.74
CA ALA A 57 14.59 8.06 -7.88
C ALA A 57 14.08 9.32 -7.13
N LEU A 58 14.40 9.47 -5.86
CA LEU A 58 13.91 10.59 -5.06
C LEU A 58 14.48 11.93 -5.53
N LEU A 59 15.80 12.06 -5.73
CA LEU A 59 16.41 13.37 -6.06
C LEU A 59 16.11 13.86 -7.47
N HIS A 60 15.76 12.98 -8.40
CA HIS A 60 15.54 13.33 -9.81
C HIS A 60 14.10 13.08 -10.31
N GLY A 61 13.30 12.31 -9.56
CA GLY A 61 11.95 11.91 -9.98
C GLY A 61 10.88 12.99 -9.77
N ARG A 62 11.14 14.01 -8.94
CA ARG A 62 10.20 15.12 -8.62
C ARG A 62 8.84 14.60 -8.14
N TYR A 63 8.84 13.76 -7.12
CA TYR A 63 7.63 13.21 -6.52
C TYR A 63 7.04 14.18 -5.50
N ASP A 64 5.70 14.24 -5.45
CA ASP A 64 4.95 14.95 -4.40
C ASP A 64 4.91 14.12 -3.13
N PHE A 65 4.82 12.78 -3.29
CA PHE A 65 4.75 11.83 -2.17
C PHE A 65 5.70 10.64 -2.39
N CYS A 66 6.23 10.14 -1.27
CA CYS A 66 6.96 8.88 -1.19
C CYS A 66 6.24 7.96 -0.21
N VAL A 67 5.56 6.93 -0.72
CA VAL A 67 4.87 5.91 0.08
C VAL A 67 5.88 4.83 0.46
N ILE A 68 6.10 4.64 1.75
CA ILE A 68 7.16 3.80 2.31
C ILE A 68 6.53 2.63 3.05
N GLN A 69 6.80 1.41 2.57
CA GLN A 69 6.27 0.16 3.12
C GLN A 69 7.40 -0.74 3.59
N GLN A 70 7.39 -1.10 4.88
CA GLN A 70 8.32 -2.08 5.46
C GLN A 70 7.82 -3.49 5.20
N GLN A 71 8.75 -4.45 5.11
CA GLN A 71 8.43 -5.87 5.12
C GLN A 71 7.47 -6.21 6.27
N ALA A 72 6.42 -6.98 5.96
CA ALA A 72 5.39 -7.36 6.91
C ALA A 72 5.60 -8.78 7.48
N HIS A 73 6.04 -9.70 6.63
CA HIS A 73 6.10 -11.12 6.96
C HIS A 73 7.48 -11.72 6.62
N PRO A 74 8.30 -12.04 7.65
CA PRO A 74 8.12 -11.64 9.04
C PRO A 74 8.35 -10.13 9.22
N PHE A 75 7.64 -9.53 10.19
CA PHE A 75 7.88 -8.12 10.53
C PHE A 75 9.25 -7.99 11.24
N PRO A 76 10.18 -7.19 10.70
CA PRO A 76 11.55 -7.14 11.21
C PRO A 76 11.72 -6.30 12.49
N GLY A 77 10.61 -5.76 13.01
CA GLY A 77 10.62 -4.97 14.24
C GLY A 77 10.85 -3.46 14.01
N GLU A 78 10.76 -2.74 15.11
CA GLU A 78 10.79 -1.28 15.11
C GLU A 78 12.18 -0.72 14.77
N GLU A 79 13.24 -1.29 15.34
CA GLU A 79 14.61 -0.84 15.10
C GLU A 79 15.00 -0.93 13.62
N SER A 80 14.66 -2.05 12.96
CA SER A 80 14.89 -2.24 11.53
C SER A 80 14.07 -1.26 10.67
N THR A 81 12.82 -1.02 11.06
CA THR A 81 11.93 -0.08 10.37
C THR A 81 12.49 1.34 10.47
N GLU A 82 12.87 1.76 11.67
CA GLU A 82 13.44 3.09 11.92
C GLU A 82 14.77 3.28 11.18
N ALA A 83 15.65 2.28 11.18
CA ALA A 83 16.92 2.35 10.44
C ALA A 83 16.70 2.54 8.93
N GLY A 84 15.67 1.90 8.35
CA GLY A 84 15.26 2.13 6.97
C GLY A 84 14.74 3.55 6.73
N LEU A 85 13.88 4.04 7.62
CA LEU A 85 13.34 5.41 7.52
C LEU A 85 14.45 6.47 7.61
N ARG A 86 15.42 6.30 8.48
CA ARG A 86 16.57 7.23 8.60
C ARG A 86 17.39 7.35 7.31
N ALA A 87 17.35 6.35 6.42
CA ALA A 87 17.97 6.42 5.10
C ALA A 87 17.09 7.13 4.05
N ILE A 88 15.76 6.96 4.15
CA ILE A 88 14.80 7.45 3.14
C ILE A 88 14.36 8.89 3.42
N LEU A 89 14.03 9.22 4.66
CA LEU A 89 13.46 10.53 5.03
C LEU A 89 14.33 11.72 4.65
N PRO A 90 15.68 11.69 4.83
CA PRO A 90 16.53 12.81 4.38
C PRO A 90 16.53 12.99 2.85
N LEU A 91 16.28 11.93 2.08
CA LEU A 91 16.13 12.04 0.63
C LEU A 91 14.78 12.65 0.25
N CYS A 92 13.71 12.29 0.97
CA CYS A 92 12.40 12.93 0.82
C CYS A 92 12.48 14.42 1.11
N GLU A 93 13.10 14.82 2.23
CA GLU A 93 13.31 16.22 2.59
C GLU A 93 14.06 17.00 1.49
N LYS A 94 15.18 16.45 1.00
CA LYS A 94 15.97 17.08 -0.07
C LYS A 94 15.24 17.20 -1.39
N SER A 95 14.36 16.26 -1.72
CA SER A 95 13.60 16.25 -2.97
C SER A 95 12.28 17.03 -2.88
N GLY A 96 11.82 17.36 -1.67
CA GLY A 96 10.51 17.95 -1.40
C GLY A 96 9.36 16.95 -1.43
N ALA A 97 9.63 15.66 -1.55
CA ALA A 97 8.60 14.62 -1.49
C ALA A 97 8.10 14.42 -0.06
N ARG A 98 6.78 14.45 0.15
CA ARG A 98 6.20 14.19 1.47
C ARG A 98 6.19 12.69 1.76
N PRO A 99 6.81 12.23 2.86
CA PRO A 99 6.82 10.82 3.22
C PRO A 99 5.45 10.36 3.76
N VAL A 100 5.04 9.17 3.37
CA VAL A 100 3.82 8.49 3.80
C VAL A 100 4.19 7.11 4.29
N LEU A 101 3.99 6.81 5.56
CA LEU A 101 4.16 5.46 6.08
C LEU A 101 2.94 4.62 5.73
N PHE A 102 3.15 3.59 4.95
CA PHE A 102 2.14 2.59 4.66
C PHE A 102 2.22 1.49 5.71
N MET A 103 1.34 1.57 6.73
CA MET A 103 1.21 0.53 7.75
C MET A 103 0.64 -0.74 7.12
N THR A 104 1.45 -1.78 7.03
CA THR A 104 1.02 -3.11 6.63
C THR A 104 0.29 -3.83 7.77
N TRP A 105 -0.20 -5.04 7.51
CA TRP A 105 -1.01 -5.85 8.42
C TRP A 105 -0.25 -7.09 8.89
N ALA A 106 -0.72 -7.69 9.98
CA ALA A 106 -0.20 -8.96 10.49
C ALA A 106 -0.66 -10.14 9.63
N GLU A 107 0.11 -11.22 9.61
CA GLU A 107 -0.28 -12.49 9.01
C GLU A 107 -1.62 -12.97 9.60
N LYS A 108 -2.45 -13.63 8.79
CA LYS A 108 -3.74 -14.15 9.23
C LYS A 108 -3.60 -15.13 10.40
N VAL A 109 -2.50 -15.88 10.42
CA VAL A 109 -2.20 -16.91 11.45
C VAL A 109 -1.45 -16.37 12.66
N LYS A 110 -1.00 -15.09 12.65
CA LYS A 110 -0.28 -14.43 13.75
C LYS A 110 -0.89 -13.05 14.07
N PRO A 111 -2.16 -12.99 14.47
CA PRO A 111 -2.86 -11.73 14.71
C PRO A 111 -2.24 -10.88 15.82
N GLU A 112 -1.52 -11.48 16.75
CA GLU A 112 -0.81 -10.80 17.84
C GLU A 112 0.23 -9.78 17.33
N ASN A 113 0.78 -9.99 16.13
CA ASN A 113 1.73 -9.06 15.52
C ASN A 113 1.09 -7.70 15.17
N ALA A 114 -0.23 -7.64 14.96
CA ALA A 114 -0.93 -6.40 14.61
C ALA A 114 -0.73 -5.30 15.65
N ALA A 115 -0.79 -5.65 16.94
CA ALA A 115 -0.58 -4.68 18.01
C ALA A 115 0.87 -4.13 18.05
N VAL A 116 1.84 -4.97 17.74
CA VAL A 116 3.26 -4.57 17.66
C VAL A 116 3.48 -3.64 16.47
N MET A 117 2.99 -4.02 15.30
CA MET A 117 3.11 -3.22 14.07
C MET A 117 2.41 -1.86 14.23
N ARG A 118 1.20 -1.83 14.76
CA ARG A 118 0.45 -0.59 15.01
C ARG A 118 1.24 0.37 15.91
N ARG A 119 1.77 -0.10 17.04
CA ARG A 119 2.58 0.74 17.92
C ARG A 119 3.81 1.30 17.22
N CYS A 120 4.53 0.46 16.50
CA CYS A 120 5.71 0.83 15.75
C CYS A 120 5.40 1.95 14.72
N TYR A 121 4.44 1.73 13.84
CA TYR A 121 4.11 2.69 12.78
C TYR A 121 3.56 4.01 13.33
N ARG A 122 2.68 3.97 14.34
CA ARG A 122 2.15 5.19 14.96
C ARG A 122 3.23 5.99 15.67
N ARG A 123 4.14 5.32 16.41
CA ARG A 123 5.27 5.99 17.06
C ARG A 123 6.17 6.65 16.03
N LEU A 124 6.59 5.91 15.01
CA LEU A 124 7.51 6.43 13.99
C LEU A 124 6.86 7.55 13.17
N ALA A 125 5.59 7.43 12.83
CA ALA A 125 4.88 8.48 12.12
C ALA A 125 4.83 9.78 12.94
N ALA A 126 4.53 9.69 14.24
CA ALA A 126 4.50 10.85 15.14
C ALA A 126 5.90 11.46 15.34
N GLU A 127 6.93 10.62 15.53
CA GLU A 127 8.30 11.09 15.78
C GLU A 127 8.90 11.80 14.57
N TYR A 128 8.66 11.26 13.37
CA TYR A 128 9.22 11.84 12.14
C TYR A 128 8.27 12.81 11.41
N GLY A 129 7.07 13.05 11.94
CA GLY A 129 6.09 13.96 11.34
C GLY A 129 5.61 13.51 9.96
N THR A 130 5.53 12.20 9.71
CA THR A 130 5.10 11.66 8.42
C THR A 130 3.58 11.45 8.39
N LEU A 131 3.00 11.41 7.19
CA LEU A 131 1.65 10.88 7.03
C LEU A 131 1.64 9.37 7.34
N LEU A 132 0.51 8.88 7.83
CA LEU A 132 0.30 7.45 8.11
C LEU A 132 -0.95 6.94 7.40
N ALA A 133 -0.79 5.95 6.52
CA ALA A 133 -1.90 5.19 5.96
C ALA A 133 -2.18 3.99 6.88
N PRO A 134 -3.27 3.97 7.66
CA PRO A 134 -3.49 3.01 8.74
C PRO A 134 -4.09 1.68 8.24
N VAL A 135 -3.58 1.15 7.12
CA VAL A 135 -4.14 -0.02 6.43
C VAL A 135 -4.18 -1.25 7.34
N GLY A 136 -3.11 -1.47 8.11
CA GLY A 136 -3.05 -2.62 9.03
C GLY A 136 -4.13 -2.60 10.11
N GLU A 137 -4.54 -1.41 10.58
CA GLU A 137 -5.65 -1.28 11.53
C GLU A 137 -7.00 -1.60 10.88
N LEU A 138 -7.15 -1.22 9.62
CA LEU A 138 -8.33 -1.55 8.84
C LEU A 138 -8.42 -3.06 8.56
N PHE A 139 -7.29 -3.74 8.27
CA PHE A 139 -7.26 -5.19 8.15
C PHE A 139 -7.77 -5.87 9.43
N GLU A 140 -7.31 -5.40 10.60
CA GLU A 140 -7.79 -5.94 11.89
C GLU A 140 -9.30 -5.68 12.11
N ARG A 141 -9.83 -4.54 11.68
CA ARG A 141 -11.27 -4.24 11.77
C ARG A 141 -12.14 -5.19 10.96
N PHE A 142 -11.62 -5.73 9.84
CA PHE A 142 -12.32 -6.69 9.00
C PHE A 142 -12.06 -8.15 9.37
N ARG A 143 -11.18 -8.42 10.33
CA ARG A 143 -10.87 -9.80 10.74
C ARG A 143 -12.12 -10.53 11.22
N GLY A 144 -12.37 -11.72 10.66
CA GLY A 144 -13.55 -12.54 11.00
C GLY A 144 -14.87 -12.06 10.41
N THR A 145 -14.85 -11.09 9.51
CA THR A 145 -16.05 -10.69 8.74
C THR A 145 -16.12 -11.45 7.42
N GLU A 146 -17.22 -11.30 6.67
CA GLU A 146 -17.38 -11.90 5.33
C GLU A 146 -16.56 -11.18 4.26
N VAL A 147 -15.89 -10.06 4.56
CA VAL A 147 -14.99 -9.36 3.67
C VAL A 147 -13.58 -9.91 3.86
N GLU A 148 -13.21 -10.91 3.07
CA GLU A 148 -11.88 -11.52 3.13
C GLU A 148 -10.84 -10.61 2.49
N LEU A 149 -9.97 -10.03 3.31
CA LEU A 149 -8.91 -9.12 2.87
C LEU A 149 -7.59 -9.83 2.54
N TYR A 150 -7.44 -11.09 2.97
CA TYR A 150 -6.23 -11.86 2.72
C TYR A 150 -6.36 -12.71 1.47
N TRP A 151 -5.26 -12.81 0.72
CA TRP A 151 -5.10 -13.82 -0.30
C TRP A 151 -5.04 -15.22 0.31
N LYS A 152 -5.11 -16.25 -0.53
CA LYS A 152 -5.10 -17.67 -0.10
C LYS A 152 -3.87 -18.07 0.74
N ASP A 153 -2.77 -17.32 0.67
CA ASP A 153 -1.57 -17.56 1.47
C ASP A 153 -1.67 -17.01 2.91
N GLY A 154 -2.68 -16.22 3.21
CA GLY A 154 -2.87 -15.60 4.53
C GLY A 154 -1.89 -14.46 4.85
N GLU A 155 -1.13 -14.02 3.87
CA GLU A 155 -0.11 -12.97 3.99
C GLU A 155 -0.42 -11.77 3.09
N HIS A 156 -0.56 -11.99 1.77
CA HIS A 156 -0.82 -10.93 0.80
C HIS A 156 -2.29 -10.49 0.82
N ALA A 157 -2.54 -9.34 0.22
CA ALA A 157 -3.89 -8.82 0.07
C ALA A 157 -4.69 -9.60 -0.99
N SER A 158 -5.95 -9.88 -0.72
CA SER A 158 -6.93 -10.26 -1.74
C SER A 158 -7.27 -9.04 -2.63
N PRO A 159 -8.07 -9.19 -3.69
CA PRO A 159 -8.61 -8.04 -4.41
C PRO A 159 -9.32 -7.01 -3.50
N TYR A 160 -10.08 -7.46 -2.49
CA TYR A 160 -10.69 -6.57 -1.49
C TYR A 160 -9.65 -5.89 -0.59
N GLY A 161 -8.58 -6.62 -0.20
CA GLY A 161 -7.48 -6.06 0.59
C GLY A 161 -6.71 -4.99 -0.19
N SER A 162 -6.47 -5.21 -1.48
CA SER A 162 -5.85 -4.22 -2.35
C SER A 162 -6.76 -3.03 -2.61
N TYR A 163 -8.08 -3.24 -2.76
CA TYR A 163 -9.07 -2.17 -2.84
C TYR A 163 -9.05 -1.29 -1.58
N LEU A 164 -9.08 -1.90 -0.40
CA LEU A 164 -8.99 -1.18 0.88
C LEU A 164 -7.69 -0.37 0.97
N THR A 165 -6.57 -0.96 0.59
CA THR A 165 -5.25 -0.29 0.61
C THR A 165 -5.23 0.91 -0.33
N ALA A 166 -5.68 0.72 -1.56
CA ALA A 166 -5.74 1.79 -2.57
C ALA A 166 -6.68 2.92 -2.15
N ALA A 167 -7.88 2.59 -1.63
CA ALA A 167 -8.84 3.57 -1.13
C ALA A 167 -8.30 4.36 0.06
N THR A 168 -7.56 3.69 0.98
CA THR A 168 -6.93 4.35 2.13
C THR A 168 -5.87 5.36 1.67
N LEU A 169 -4.99 4.97 0.75
CA LEU A 169 -3.97 5.86 0.20
C LEU A 169 -4.59 6.99 -0.62
N ALA A 170 -5.58 6.70 -1.45
CA ALA A 170 -6.26 7.73 -2.24
C ALA A 170 -7.00 8.74 -1.36
N GLY A 171 -7.74 8.28 -0.35
CA GLY A 171 -8.40 9.15 0.61
C GLY A 171 -7.43 9.98 1.43
N LEU A 172 -6.28 9.42 1.81
CA LEU A 172 -5.24 10.14 2.55
C LEU A 172 -4.57 11.24 1.71
N LEU A 173 -4.29 10.97 0.43
CA LEU A 173 -3.51 11.88 -0.42
C LEU A 173 -4.36 12.85 -1.23
N CYS A 174 -5.58 12.47 -1.58
CA CYS A 174 -6.52 13.29 -2.36
C CYS A 174 -7.61 13.94 -1.49
N GLY A 175 -7.72 13.52 -0.23
CA GLY A 175 -8.82 13.87 0.66
C GLY A 175 -9.91 12.80 0.69
N PRO A 176 -10.59 12.61 1.85
CA PRO A 176 -11.56 11.55 2.04
C PRO A 176 -12.93 11.84 1.39
N ALA A 177 -13.14 13.05 0.89
CA ALA A 177 -14.40 13.42 0.25
C ALA A 177 -14.61 12.64 -1.05
N GLY A 178 -15.75 11.98 -1.20
CA GLY A 178 -16.09 11.19 -2.39
C GLY A 178 -15.65 9.73 -2.35
N LEU A 179 -15.04 9.26 -1.26
CA LEU A 179 -14.70 7.84 -1.09
C LEU A 179 -15.92 6.91 -1.26
N ASP A 180 -17.09 7.35 -0.83
CA ASP A 180 -18.37 6.66 -0.99
C ASP A 180 -18.78 6.44 -2.45
N LYS A 181 -18.25 7.26 -3.36
CA LYS A 181 -18.56 7.23 -4.81
C LYS A 181 -17.55 6.44 -5.64
N LEU A 182 -16.48 5.93 -5.03
CA LEU A 182 -15.50 5.11 -5.75
C LEU A 182 -16.19 3.92 -6.42
N SER A 183 -15.76 3.60 -7.64
CA SER A 183 -16.22 2.42 -8.39
C SER A 183 -15.96 1.12 -7.66
N ASP A 184 -16.84 0.14 -7.88
CA ASP A 184 -16.74 -1.22 -7.32
C ASP A 184 -16.25 -2.23 -8.38
N GLY A 185 -16.00 -1.80 -9.61
CA GLY A 185 -15.66 -2.68 -10.73
C GLY A 185 -14.87 -1.99 -11.83
N GLY A 186 -14.55 -2.78 -12.87
CA GLY A 186 -13.74 -2.31 -13.98
C GLY A 186 -12.23 -2.31 -13.68
N PHE A 187 -11.84 -2.84 -12.52
CA PHE A 187 -10.44 -2.94 -12.14
C PHE A 187 -9.79 -4.17 -12.74
N ASP A 188 -8.58 -3.97 -13.20
CA ASP A 188 -7.74 -5.02 -13.72
C ASP A 188 -6.79 -5.51 -12.62
N PHE A 189 -7.03 -6.72 -12.12
CA PHE A 189 -6.18 -7.36 -11.10
C PHE A 189 -5.17 -8.34 -11.72
N ARG A 190 -4.68 -8.08 -12.93
CA ARG A 190 -3.79 -8.98 -13.68
C ARG A 190 -2.47 -9.29 -12.98
N ALA A 191 -1.99 -8.37 -12.14
CA ALA A 191 -0.75 -8.57 -11.40
C ALA A 191 -0.92 -9.44 -10.14
N VAL A 192 -1.89 -10.36 -10.12
CA VAL A 192 -1.99 -11.36 -9.06
C VAL A 192 -0.91 -12.40 -9.26
N TYR A 193 0.15 -12.27 -8.48
CA TYR A 193 1.23 -13.25 -8.46
C TYR A 193 0.77 -14.54 -7.78
N ASP A 194 0.57 -15.62 -8.55
CA ASP A 194 0.36 -16.94 -7.99
C ASP A 194 1.71 -17.56 -7.64
N LYS A 195 2.11 -17.46 -6.38
CA LYS A 195 3.32 -18.12 -5.86
C LYS A 195 3.37 -19.62 -6.13
N GLY A 196 2.24 -20.25 -6.47
CA GLY A 196 2.17 -21.67 -6.83
C GLY A 196 2.79 -22.00 -8.17
N SER A 197 2.81 -21.08 -9.12
CA SER A 197 3.44 -21.26 -10.43
C SER A 197 4.93 -20.91 -10.44
N GLY A 198 5.41 -20.11 -9.48
CA GLY A 198 6.82 -19.67 -9.39
C GLY A 198 7.25 -18.68 -10.47
N GLU A 199 6.38 -18.37 -11.43
CA GLU A 199 6.68 -17.45 -12.53
C GLU A 199 5.79 -16.20 -12.46
N PRO A 200 6.31 -15.00 -12.77
CA PRO A 200 5.47 -13.83 -12.95
C PRO A 200 4.56 -14.01 -14.17
N PRO A 201 3.37 -13.41 -14.19
CA PRO A 201 2.51 -13.40 -15.38
C PRO A 201 3.28 -12.91 -16.60
N ARG A 202 3.15 -13.58 -17.73
CA ARG A 202 3.72 -13.11 -18.99
C ARG A 202 2.83 -12.04 -19.59
N ALA A 203 3.42 -11.03 -20.22
CA ALA A 203 2.68 -9.95 -20.86
C ALA A 203 1.60 -10.42 -21.86
N GLU A 204 1.80 -11.59 -22.47
CA GLU A 204 0.86 -12.22 -23.40
C GLU A 204 -0.36 -12.84 -22.69
N GLU A 205 -0.21 -13.27 -21.42
CA GLU A 205 -1.29 -13.79 -20.58
C GLU A 205 -2.13 -12.64 -20.00
N ASP A 206 -1.55 -11.44 -19.90
CA ASP A 206 -2.21 -10.23 -19.44
C ASP A 206 -3.36 -9.78 -20.36
N SER A 207 -3.36 -10.18 -21.62
CA SER A 207 -4.38 -9.77 -22.59
C SER A 207 -5.75 -10.44 -22.39
N ALA A 208 -5.82 -11.51 -21.63
CA ALA A 208 -7.02 -12.34 -21.47
C ALA A 208 -7.71 -12.19 -20.09
N ALA A 209 -7.17 -11.39 -19.17
CA ALA A 209 -7.78 -11.21 -17.86
C ALA A 209 -9.01 -10.30 -17.97
N GLU A 210 -10.16 -10.83 -17.58
CA GLU A 210 -11.39 -10.03 -17.46
C GLU A 210 -11.28 -9.08 -16.25
N ALA A 211 -11.79 -7.85 -16.41
CA ALA A 211 -11.89 -6.92 -15.29
C ALA A 211 -12.79 -7.52 -14.19
N ILE A 212 -12.28 -7.59 -12.97
CA ILE A 212 -13.03 -8.15 -11.84
C ILE A 212 -13.93 -7.06 -11.27
N ALA A 213 -15.23 -7.35 -11.16
CA ALA A 213 -16.16 -6.57 -10.38
C ALA A 213 -16.17 -7.10 -8.93
N LEU A 214 -15.98 -6.19 -7.97
CA LEU A 214 -16.12 -6.50 -6.56
C LEU A 214 -17.58 -6.36 -6.13
N ASP A 215 -17.97 -7.07 -5.08
CA ASP A 215 -19.31 -6.96 -4.50
C ASP A 215 -19.52 -5.54 -3.92
N PRO A 216 -20.53 -4.77 -4.38
CA PRO A 216 -20.77 -3.40 -3.94
C PRO A 216 -21.09 -3.27 -2.45
N GLU A 217 -21.69 -4.28 -1.82
CA GLU A 217 -21.95 -4.27 -0.38
C GLU A 217 -20.63 -4.34 0.41
N LYS A 218 -19.73 -5.22 -0.01
CA LYS A 218 -18.41 -5.38 0.63
C LYS A 218 -17.54 -4.14 0.42
N THR A 219 -17.47 -3.60 -0.79
CA THR A 219 -16.72 -2.38 -1.07
C THR A 219 -17.34 -1.17 -0.38
N GLY A 220 -18.67 -1.08 -0.27
CA GLY A 220 -19.36 -0.07 0.51
C GLY A 220 -18.93 -0.06 1.99
N ARG A 221 -18.81 -1.25 2.60
CA ARG A 221 -18.28 -1.39 3.97
C ARG A 221 -16.81 -0.96 4.09
N ILE A 222 -16.00 -1.29 3.08
CA ILE A 222 -14.61 -0.85 3.02
C ILE A 222 -14.53 0.68 2.94
N LYS A 223 -15.26 1.29 2.00
CA LYS A 223 -15.30 2.75 1.80
C LYS A 223 -15.69 3.48 3.10
N ALA A 224 -16.73 3.01 3.77
CA ALA A 224 -17.17 3.58 5.06
C ALA A 224 -16.11 3.45 6.16
N ALA A 225 -15.43 2.28 6.24
CA ALA A 225 -14.38 2.06 7.23
C ALA A 225 -13.15 2.94 6.98
N VAL A 226 -12.76 3.11 5.71
CA VAL A 226 -11.65 3.99 5.32
C VAL A 226 -11.98 5.45 5.63
N ALA A 227 -13.17 5.92 5.26
CA ALA A 227 -13.60 7.29 5.56
C ALA A 227 -13.57 7.59 7.07
N ALA A 228 -14.06 6.65 7.90
CA ALA A 228 -14.00 6.79 9.35
C ALA A 228 -12.56 6.84 9.89
N ALA A 229 -11.66 5.98 9.38
CA ALA A 229 -10.27 5.93 9.84
C ALA A 229 -9.42 7.15 9.42
N LEU A 230 -9.84 7.88 8.41
CA LEU A 230 -9.16 9.10 7.94
C LEU A 230 -9.76 10.39 8.52
N ALA A 231 -10.89 10.30 9.25
CA ALA A 231 -11.50 11.43 9.94
C ALA A 231 -10.93 11.64 11.37
N ASP A 232 -10.30 10.60 11.94
CA ASP A 232 -9.65 10.60 13.26
C ASP A 232 -8.19 11.11 13.16
#